data_60bdc3cf0198f03e257c3d65d467cefa
#
_entry.id   60bdc3cf0198f03e257c3d65d467cefa
#
_cell.length_a   1.000
_cell.length_b   1.000
_cell.length_c   1.000
_cell.angle_alpha   90.00
_cell.angle_beta   90.00
_cell.angle_gamma   90.00
#
_symmetry.space_group_name_H-M   'P 1'
#
loop_
_entity.id
_entity.type
_entity.pdbx_description
1 polymer ?
#
loop_
_entity_poly.entity_id
_entity_poly.type
_entity_poly.pdbx_seq_one_letter_code
_entity_poly.pdbx_strand_id
1 'polypeptide(L)'
;MVKNETSCIRFSDRKICPSCGSNHVIKNGFTGNKKQQFICKSCKKRFIDYYTYKAYNHWVNKSIIQFTKEGLGIRSTARILKISTTTLLKRIISIAKNIDQPIISKGKTNEVDEMCTYVRHKRNFIWLVYALEKESKSIVSFNVGKRTNKTLRRVVETLILSEAKTICTDRLKNYKFLIDERLHSVKRFGTNHIERKNLTLRTALKRLNRKTICFSKSMVVLVSILKIYFWC
;
A
#
# COMPACT_ATOMS: atom_id res chain seq x y z
N MET A 1 -25.24 -16.67 -42.74
CA MET A 1 -24.94 -15.23 -42.69
C MET A 1 -25.91 -14.59 -41.73
N VAL A 2 -25.46 -14.32 -40.48
CA VAL A 2 -26.27 -13.65 -39.46
C VAL A 2 -25.92 -12.17 -39.54
N LYS A 3 -26.87 -11.33 -39.95
CA LYS A 3 -26.72 -9.87 -39.96
C LYS A 3 -26.81 -9.41 -38.52
N ASN A 4 -25.69 -8.94 -37.97
CA ASN A 4 -25.67 -8.18 -36.70
C ASN A 4 -26.32 -6.81 -36.94
N GLU A 5 -27.57 -6.67 -36.54
CA GLU A 5 -28.20 -5.36 -36.42
C GLU A 5 -27.64 -4.68 -35.17
N THR A 6 -26.69 -3.77 -35.37
CA THR A 6 -26.26 -2.83 -34.35
C THR A 6 -27.36 -1.80 -34.16
N SER A 7 -28.20 -1.98 -33.15
CA SER A 7 -29.15 -0.95 -32.73
C SER A 7 -28.38 0.24 -32.18
N CYS A 8 -28.29 1.32 -32.95
CA CYS A 8 -27.79 2.61 -32.49
C CYS A 8 -28.77 3.21 -31.48
N ILE A 9 -28.55 2.92 -30.20
CA ILE A 9 -29.23 3.66 -29.14
C ILE A 9 -28.61 5.06 -29.10
N ARG A 10 -29.32 6.08 -29.59
CA ARG A 10 -28.98 7.48 -29.42
C ARG A 10 -29.17 7.87 -27.95
N PHE A 11 -28.11 7.76 -27.15
CA PHE A 11 -28.09 8.48 -25.89
C PHE A 11 -28.06 9.96 -26.16
N SER A 12 -28.87 10.74 -25.41
CA SER A 12 -28.94 12.20 -25.53
C SER A 12 -27.54 12.80 -25.50
N ASP A 13 -27.18 13.57 -26.51
CA ASP A 13 -25.86 14.23 -26.70
C ASP A 13 -25.52 15.31 -25.65
N ARG A 14 -26.28 15.40 -24.56
CA ARG A 14 -26.03 16.38 -23.50
C ARG A 14 -24.81 15.97 -22.67
N LYS A 15 -23.72 16.68 -22.88
CA LYS A 15 -22.48 16.48 -22.10
C LYS A 15 -22.64 17.12 -20.74
N ILE A 16 -22.32 16.33 -19.69
CA ILE A 16 -22.35 16.78 -18.28
C ILE A 16 -20.91 16.95 -17.82
N CYS A 17 -20.64 18.03 -17.11
CA CYS A 17 -19.32 18.28 -16.54
C CYS A 17 -18.98 17.22 -15.46
N PRO A 18 -17.88 16.47 -15.59
CA PRO A 18 -17.51 15.44 -14.62
C PRO A 18 -17.05 16.00 -13.26
N SER A 19 -16.92 17.33 -13.14
CA SER A 19 -16.43 17.99 -11.93
C SER A 19 -17.56 18.62 -11.10
N CYS A 20 -18.53 19.27 -11.74
CA CYS A 20 -19.58 20.02 -11.04
C CYS A 20 -21.01 19.60 -11.45
N GLY A 21 -21.16 18.59 -12.32
CA GLY A 21 -22.47 18.11 -12.76
C GLY A 21 -23.25 19.08 -13.68
N SER A 22 -22.68 20.25 -14.04
CA SER A 22 -23.35 21.24 -14.86
C SER A 22 -23.50 20.79 -16.32
N ASN A 23 -24.64 21.12 -16.95
CA ASN A 23 -24.90 20.89 -18.36
C ASN A 23 -24.36 22.04 -19.25
N HIS A 24 -23.82 23.12 -18.68
CA HIS A 24 -23.26 24.25 -19.41
C HIS A 24 -21.87 23.92 -19.97
N VAL A 25 -21.83 23.00 -20.92
CA VAL A 25 -20.60 22.47 -21.52
C VAL A 25 -20.58 22.85 -23.00
N ILE A 26 -19.45 23.39 -23.47
CA ILE A 26 -19.22 23.72 -24.86
C ILE A 26 -17.99 23.03 -25.42
N LYS A 27 -17.95 22.83 -26.74
CA LYS A 27 -16.77 22.35 -27.44
C LYS A 27 -15.65 23.37 -27.33
N ASN A 28 -14.40 22.89 -27.07
CA ASN A 28 -13.21 23.73 -26.88
C ASN A 28 -12.03 23.19 -27.69
N GLY A 29 -12.23 23.05 -29.01
CA GLY A 29 -11.19 22.53 -29.90
C GLY A 29 -10.85 21.05 -29.69
N PHE A 30 -9.67 20.66 -30.13
CA PHE A 30 -9.20 19.29 -30.10
C PHE A 30 -7.90 19.18 -29.28
N THR A 31 -7.69 18.02 -28.64
CA THR A 31 -6.40 17.67 -28.05
C THR A 31 -5.38 17.35 -29.15
N GLY A 32 -4.09 17.33 -28.84
CA GLY A 32 -3.04 16.90 -29.76
C GLY A 32 -3.28 15.51 -30.37
N ASN A 33 -4.03 14.63 -29.69
CA ASN A 33 -4.45 13.31 -30.17
C ASN A 33 -5.80 13.35 -30.94
N LYS A 34 -6.17 14.48 -31.48
CA LYS A 34 -7.41 14.71 -32.29
C LYS A 34 -8.72 14.33 -31.56
N LYS A 35 -8.75 14.32 -30.22
CA LYS A 35 -9.99 14.11 -29.46
C LYS A 35 -10.69 15.43 -29.19
N GLN A 36 -12.01 15.46 -29.31
CA GLN A 36 -12.80 16.63 -28.97
C GLN A 36 -12.62 17.01 -27.51
N GLN A 37 -12.21 18.22 -27.22
CA GLN A 37 -12.11 18.80 -25.89
C GLN A 37 -13.36 19.62 -25.59
N PHE A 38 -13.78 19.60 -24.35
CA PHE A 38 -14.90 20.35 -23.81
C PHE A 38 -14.45 21.26 -22.67
N ILE A 39 -15.16 22.36 -22.47
CA ILE A 39 -15.01 23.25 -21.33
C ILE A 39 -16.35 23.48 -20.66
N CYS A 40 -16.40 23.33 -19.34
CA CYS A 40 -17.55 23.71 -18.55
C CYS A 40 -17.56 25.22 -18.33
N LYS A 41 -18.65 25.91 -18.66
CA LYS A 41 -18.78 27.37 -18.43
C LYS A 41 -18.94 27.69 -16.93
N SER A 42 -19.52 26.78 -16.13
CA SER A 42 -19.76 26.99 -14.70
C SER A 42 -18.47 26.93 -13.88
N CYS A 43 -17.69 25.83 -14.00
CA CYS A 43 -16.47 25.63 -13.22
C CYS A 43 -15.16 25.81 -13.99
N LYS A 44 -15.22 26.19 -15.27
CA LYS A 44 -14.09 26.43 -16.19
C LYS A 44 -13.19 25.20 -16.42
N LYS A 45 -13.56 24.01 -15.93
CA LYS A 45 -12.78 22.79 -16.11
C LYS A 45 -12.84 22.29 -17.55
N ARG A 46 -11.68 21.96 -18.12
CA ARG A 46 -11.55 21.31 -19.42
C ARG A 46 -11.52 19.79 -19.25
N PHE A 47 -12.16 19.05 -20.16
CA PHE A 47 -12.21 17.59 -20.16
C PHE A 47 -12.45 17.06 -21.58
N ILE A 48 -12.31 15.75 -21.75
CA ILE A 48 -12.62 15.01 -22.98
C ILE A 48 -13.65 13.94 -22.67
N ASP A 49 -14.43 13.51 -23.66
CA ASP A 49 -15.51 12.53 -23.49
C ASP A 49 -15.03 11.22 -22.90
N TYR A 50 -13.94 10.71 -23.40
CA TYR A 50 -13.40 9.44 -22.95
C TYR A 50 -11.87 9.44 -22.92
N TYR A 51 -11.36 8.82 -21.88
CA TYR A 51 -9.93 8.60 -21.70
C TYR A 51 -9.59 7.19 -22.17
N THR A 52 -8.75 7.08 -23.21
CA THR A 52 -8.28 5.78 -23.71
C THR A 52 -7.21 5.14 -22.79
N TYR A 53 -6.52 5.97 -22.00
CA TYR A 53 -5.49 5.49 -21.11
C TYR A 53 -6.13 4.86 -19.85
N LYS A 54 -5.94 3.56 -19.69
CA LYS A 54 -6.61 2.75 -18.66
C LYS A 54 -6.38 3.22 -17.22
N ALA A 55 -5.29 3.97 -16.96
CA ALA A 55 -5.02 4.50 -15.62
C ALA A 55 -6.11 5.46 -15.10
N TYR A 56 -6.93 6.04 -15.96
CA TYR A 56 -8.03 6.93 -15.54
C TYR A 56 -9.28 6.18 -15.05
N ASN A 57 -9.35 4.87 -15.26
CA ASN A 57 -10.48 4.09 -14.80
C ASN A 57 -10.55 4.05 -13.29
N HIS A 58 -11.75 4.24 -12.72
CA HIS A 58 -12.00 4.28 -11.28
C HIS A 58 -11.60 3.00 -10.52
N TRP A 59 -11.72 1.85 -11.17
CA TRP A 59 -11.39 0.54 -10.58
C TRP A 59 -9.88 0.27 -10.45
N VAL A 60 -9.02 1.03 -11.12
CA VAL A 60 -7.56 0.77 -11.16
C VAL A 60 -6.94 0.78 -9.76
N ASN A 61 -7.33 1.73 -8.90
CA ASN A 61 -6.77 1.80 -7.55
C ASN A 61 -7.19 0.58 -6.69
N LYS A 62 -8.45 0.14 -6.79
CA LYS A 62 -8.93 -1.07 -6.11
C LYS A 62 -8.16 -2.31 -6.57
N SER A 63 -7.95 -2.46 -7.89
CA SER A 63 -7.17 -3.56 -8.44
C SER A 63 -5.69 -3.51 -8.02
N ILE A 64 -5.08 -2.33 -7.92
CA ILE A 64 -3.70 -2.20 -7.40
C ILE A 64 -3.62 -2.70 -5.96
N ILE A 65 -4.57 -2.34 -5.10
CA ILE A 65 -4.64 -2.81 -3.71
C ILE A 65 -4.74 -4.34 -3.70
N GLN A 66 -5.72 -4.90 -4.41
CA GLN A 66 -5.94 -6.34 -4.47
C GLN A 66 -4.69 -7.09 -4.97
N PHE A 67 -4.12 -6.69 -6.10
CA PHE A 67 -2.93 -7.34 -6.65
C PHE A 67 -1.71 -7.21 -5.75
N THR A 68 -1.61 -6.12 -4.97
CA THR A 68 -0.55 -5.96 -3.98
C THR A 68 -0.74 -6.94 -2.82
N LYS A 69 -1.96 -7.15 -2.36
CA LYS A 69 -2.29 -8.14 -1.32
C LYS A 69 -2.02 -9.58 -1.78
N GLU A 70 -2.29 -9.88 -3.04
CA GLU A 70 -1.97 -11.16 -3.67
C GLU A 70 -0.48 -11.32 -4.02
N GLY A 71 0.36 -10.35 -3.64
CA GLY A 71 1.80 -10.42 -3.82
C GLY A 71 2.30 -10.28 -5.25
N LEU A 72 1.47 -9.80 -6.18
CA LEU A 72 1.89 -9.59 -7.57
C LEU A 72 3.04 -8.58 -7.66
N GLY A 73 4.03 -8.90 -8.52
CA GLY A 73 5.14 -8.01 -8.79
C GLY A 73 4.73 -6.77 -9.60
N ILE A 74 5.47 -5.67 -9.47
CA ILE A 74 5.20 -4.40 -10.16
C ILE A 74 5.01 -4.58 -11.68
N ARG A 75 5.90 -5.33 -12.34
CA ARG A 75 5.80 -5.54 -13.79
C ARG A 75 4.57 -6.36 -14.19
N SER A 76 4.21 -7.37 -13.40
CA SER A 76 3.03 -8.20 -13.64
C SER A 76 1.74 -7.38 -13.48
N THR A 77 1.63 -6.62 -12.39
CA THR A 77 0.51 -5.72 -12.15
C THR A 77 0.35 -4.69 -13.27
N ALA A 78 1.45 -4.06 -13.70
CA ALA A 78 1.43 -3.07 -14.79
C ALA A 78 0.94 -3.69 -16.12
N ARG A 79 1.38 -4.92 -16.44
CA ARG A 79 0.91 -5.66 -17.64
C ARG A 79 -0.57 -5.98 -17.59
N ILE A 80 -1.06 -6.49 -16.46
CA ILE A 80 -2.48 -6.86 -16.30
C ILE A 80 -3.35 -5.61 -16.44
N LEU A 81 -2.97 -4.51 -15.79
CA LEU A 81 -3.71 -3.26 -15.84
C LEU A 81 -3.50 -2.46 -17.14
N LYS A 82 -2.56 -2.89 -18.00
CA LYS A 82 -2.16 -2.20 -19.25
C LYS A 82 -1.79 -0.74 -19.02
N ILE A 83 -1.03 -0.47 -17.94
CA ILE A 83 -0.48 0.85 -17.58
C ILE A 83 1.05 0.77 -17.48
N SER A 84 1.73 1.93 -17.53
CA SER A 84 3.18 1.96 -17.36
C SER A 84 3.58 1.63 -15.92
N THR A 85 4.75 1.03 -15.73
CA THR A 85 5.30 0.76 -14.39
C THR A 85 5.51 2.05 -13.59
N THR A 86 5.86 3.15 -14.25
CA THR A 86 6.00 4.47 -13.63
C THR A 86 4.66 4.98 -13.08
N THR A 87 3.60 4.85 -13.87
CA THR A 87 2.24 5.21 -13.42
C THR A 87 1.80 4.34 -12.26
N LEU A 88 2.04 3.03 -12.33
CA LEU A 88 1.73 2.10 -11.23
C LEU A 88 2.44 2.50 -9.94
N LEU A 89 3.76 2.78 -9.99
CA LEU A 89 4.52 3.19 -8.80
C LEU A 89 4.00 4.50 -8.20
N LYS A 90 3.70 5.51 -9.02
CA LYS A 90 3.07 6.75 -8.55
C LYS A 90 1.73 6.49 -7.86
N ARG A 91 0.90 5.61 -8.41
CA ARG A 91 -0.39 5.21 -7.82
C ARG A 91 -0.23 4.48 -6.50
N ILE A 92 0.69 3.50 -6.41
CA ILE A 92 1.01 2.80 -5.15
C ILE A 92 1.39 3.80 -4.05
N ILE A 93 2.27 4.76 -4.36
CA ILE A 93 2.68 5.79 -3.39
C ILE A 93 1.49 6.69 -3.01
N SER A 94 0.68 7.09 -3.98
CA SER A 94 -0.52 7.92 -3.73
C SER A 94 -1.55 7.20 -2.87
N ILE A 95 -1.84 5.92 -3.15
CA ILE A 95 -2.75 5.10 -2.33
C ILE A 95 -2.21 5.01 -0.90
N ALA A 96 -0.92 4.68 -0.74
CA ALA A 96 -0.31 4.50 0.58
C ALA A 96 -0.26 5.80 1.41
N LYS A 97 -0.25 6.97 0.79
CA LYS A 97 -0.33 8.26 1.51
C LYS A 97 -1.67 8.47 2.20
N ASN A 98 -2.73 7.91 1.63
CA ASN A 98 -4.10 8.04 2.15
C ASN A 98 -4.50 6.90 3.10
N ILE A 99 -3.57 6.00 3.43
CA ILE A 99 -3.79 4.95 4.41
C ILE A 99 -3.28 5.46 5.75
N ASP A 100 -4.18 5.59 6.72
CA ASP A 100 -3.83 5.92 8.09
C ASP A 100 -3.33 4.68 8.85
N GLN A 101 -2.59 4.93 9.92
CA GLN A 101 -2.24 3.87 10.85
C GLN A 101 -3.51 3.43 11.59
N PRO A 102 -3.72 2.12 11.81
CA PRO A 102 -4.88 1.64 12.53
C PRO A 102 -4.88 2.17 13.97
N ILE A 103 -6.08 2.39 14.50
CA ILE A 103 -6.25 2.70 15.92
C ILE A 103 -5.84 1.46 16.72
N ILE A 104 -4.94 1.65 17.67
CA ILE A 104 -4.42 0.56 18.50
C ILE A 104 -5.25 0.47 19.76
N SER A 105 -5.79 -0.70 20.04
CA SER A 105 -6.57 -0.95 21.25
C SER A 105 -5.68 -0.93 22.49
N LYS A 106 -6.14 -0.29 23.56
CA LYS A 106 -5.44 -0.24 24.85
C LYS A 106 -5.42 -1.61 25.56
N GLY A 107 -4.43 -1.81 26.41
CA GLY A 107 -4.34 -3.00 27.29
C GLY A 107 -4.14 -4.32 26.55
N LYS A 108 -3.67 -4.31 25.31
CA LYS A 108 -3.45 -5.52 24.50
C LYS A 108 -2.03 -6.07 24.64
N THR A 109 -1.89 -7.36 24.40
CA THR A 109 -0.59 -8.02 24.29
C THR A 109 -0.11 -7.99 22.87
N ASN A 110 1.11 -7.49 22.64
CA ASN A 110 1.70 -7.36 21.33
C ASN A 110 3.00 -8.17 21.22
N GLU A 111 3.24 -8.72 20.04
CA GLU A 111 4.49 -9.37 19.67
C GLU A 111 5.27 -8.46 18.75
N VAL A 112 6.57 -8.28 18.96
CA VAL A 112 7.46 -7.44 18.13
C VAL A 112 8.63 -8.27 17.64
N ASP A 113 8.93 -8.18 16.36
CA ASP A 113 10.07 -8.88 15.74
C ASP A 113 10.63 -8.07 14.56
N GLU A 114 11.83 -8.44 14.10
CA GLU A 114 12.49 -7.82 12.95
C GLU A 114 12.70 -8.81 11.81
N MET A 115 12.40 -8.35 10.62
CA MET A 115 12.65 -9.07 9.39
C MET A 115 13.66 -8.34 8.52
N CYS A 116 14.76 -9.02 8.18
CA CYS A 116 15.75 -8.49 7.25
C CYS A 116 15.26 -8.55 5.80
N THR A 117 15.47 -7.48 5.04
CA THR A 117 15.26 -7.37 3.60
C THR A 117 16.34 -6.48 2.96
N TYR A 118 16.17 -6.13 1.67
CA TYR A 118 17.15 -5.34 0.91
C TYR A 118 16.47 -4.23 0.14
N VAL A 119 17.19 -3.12 -0.09
CA VAL A 119 16.76 -2.06 -1.01
C VAL A 119 17.89 -1.70 -1.96
N ARG A 120 17.59 -1.59 -3.25
CA ARG A 120 18.49 -1.35 -4.40
C ARG A 120 19.41 -2.52 -4.74
N HIS A 121 20.15 -3.04 -3.79
CA HIS A 121 21.09 -4.15 -3.96
C HIS A 121 21.21 -4.97 -2.67
N LYS A 122 21.70 -6.20 -2.78
CA LYS A 122 21.77 -7.16 -1.68
C LYS A 122 22.68 -6.74 -0.52
N ARG A 123 23.67 -5.87 -0.76
CA ARG A 123 24.55 -5.35 0.31
C ARG A 123 23.88 -4.28 1.18
N ASN A 124 22.78 -3.68 0.71
CA ASN A 124 22.04 -2.68 1.47
C ASN A 124 20.92 -3.33 2.28
N PHE A 125 21.30 -3.88 3.42
CA PHE A 125 20.40 -4.50 4.37
C PHE A 125 19.50 -3.47 5.03
N ILE A 126 18.21 -3.79 5.10
CA ILE A 126 17.19 -3.00 5.75
C ILE A 126 16.34 -3.95 6.58
N TRP A 127 15.86 -3.45 7.70
CA TRP A 127 15.04 -4.19 8.63
C TRP A 127 13.63 -3.64 8.67
N LEU A 128 12.66 -4.53 8.50
CA LEU A 128 11.26 -4.29 8.78
C LEU A 128 11.03 -4.71 10.22
N VAL A 129 10.80 -3.74 11.10
CA VAL A 129 10.36 -3.96 12.48
C VAL A 129 8.87 -3.76 12.52
N TYR A 130 8.12 -4.66 13.12
CA TYR A 130 6.67 -4.49 13.22
C TYR A 130 6.11 -5.13 14.48
N ALA A 131 4.94 -4.65 14.89
CA ALA A 131 4.20 -5.14 16.02
C ALA A 131 2.92 -5.82 15.56
N LEU A 132 2.67 -7.01 16.09
CA LEU A 132 1.49 -7.83 15.88
C LEU A 132 0.67 -7.88 17.16
N GLU A 133 -0.59 -7.50 17.13
CA GLU A 133 -1.51 -7.74 18.24
C GLU A 133 -1.82 -9.24 18.31
N LYS A 134 -1.64 -9.83 19.49
CA LYS A 134 -1.69 -11.30 19.69
C LYS A 134 -3.08 -11.88 19.45
N GLU A 135 -4.12 -11.17 19.84
CA GLU A 135 -5.52 -11.63 19.75
C GLU A 135 -6.04 -11.53 18.32
N SER A 136 -6.01 -10.32 17.74
CA SER A 136 -6.52 -10.07 16.39
C SER A 136 -5.59 -10.56 15.28
N LYS A 137 -4.30 -10.81 15.60
CA LYS A 137 -3.22 -11.14 14.64
C LYS A 137 -3.03 -10.07 13.56
N SER A 138 -3.47 -8.85 13.86
CA SER A 138 -3.31 -7.68 12.99
C SER A 138 -2.00 -6.96 13.25
N ILE A 139 -1.44 -6.34 12.22
CA ILE A 139 -0.23 -5.52 12.35
C ILE A 139 -0.65 -4.11 12.73
N VAL A 140 -0.29 -3.69 13.94
CA VAL A 140 -0.70 -2.41 14.54
C VAL A 140 0.31 -1.29 14.29
N SER A 141 1.58 -1.62 14.15
CA SER A 141 2.63 -0.65 13.85
C SER A 141 3.77 -1.30 13.08
N PHE A 142 4.44 -0.56 12.22
CA PHE A 142 5.69 -1.00 11.60
C PHE A 142 6.60 0.18 11.27
N ASN A 143 7.89 -0.11 11.19
CA ASN A 143 8.91 0.81 10.73
C ASN A 143 9.96 0.08 9.87
N VAL A 144 10.56 0.81 8.93
CA VAL A 144 11.58 0.24 8.04
C VAL A 144 12.84 1.11 8.11
N GLY A 145 13.99 0.48 8.39
CA GLY A 145 15.24 1.21 8.52
C GLY A 145 16.44 0.29 8.76
N LYS A 146 17.55 0.87 9.17
CA LYS A 146 18.71 0.11 9.66
C LYS A 146 18.36 -0.53 11.02
N ARG A 147 19.03 -1.63 11.40
CA ARG A 147 18.84 -2.27 12.72
C ARG A 147 19.48 -1.42 13.82
N THR A 148 18.81 -0.36 14.21
CA THR A 148 19.25 0.60 15.22
C THR A 148 18.14 0.82 16.26
N ASN A 149 18.51 1.28 17.47
CA ASN A 149 17.54 1.64 18.50
C ASN A 149 16.51 2.68 17.98
N LYS A 150 16.91 3.59 17.10
CA LYS A 150 16.00 4.58 16.49
C LYS A 150 14.88 3.92 15.67
N THR A 151 15.20 2.83 14.95
CA THR A 151 14.22 2.12 14.14
C THR A 151 13.27 1.30 15.02
N LEU A 152 13.80 0.61 16.03
CA LEU A 152 13.03 -0.18 16.99
C LEU A 152 12.13 0.70 17.86
N ARG A 153 12.68 1.80 18.37
CA ARG A 153 12.00 2.74 19.27
C ARG A 153 10.68 3.23 18.70
N ARG A 154 10.61 3.56 17.41
CA ARG A 154 9.36 4.04 16.79
C ARG A 154 8.18 3.07 16.92
N VAL A 155 8.45 1.78 16.81
CA VAL A 155 7.41 0.74 16.96
C VAL A 155 7.07 0.55 18.44
N VAL A 156 8.08 0.48 19.30
CA VAL A 156 7.91 0.32 20.74
C VAL A 156 7.16 1.52 21.36
N GLU A 157 7.54 2.76 21.01
CA GLU A 157 6.85 3.98 21.48
C GLU A 157 5.37 3.97 21.12
N THR A 158 5.03 3.50 19.91
CA THR A 158 3.62 3.37 19.51
C THR A 158 2.86 2.41 20.43
N LEU A 159 3.48 1.32 20.86
CA LEU A 159 2.87 0.36 21.78
C LEU A 159 2.78 0.91 23.21
N ILE A 160 3.80 1.61 23.69
CA ILE A 160 3.78 2.27 25.00
C ILE A 160 2.68 3.32 25.06
N LEU A 161 2.56 4.16 24.03
CA LEU A 161 1.50 5.19 23.93
C LEU A 161 0.10 4.58 23.85
N SER A 162 -0.05 3.35 23.36
CA SER A 162 -1.32 2.64 23.37
C SER A 162 -1.59 1.89 24.69
N GLU A 163 -0.80 2.11 25.72
CA GLU A 163 -0.96 1.45 27.03
C GLU A 163 -0.98 -0.09 26.88
N ALA A 164 -0.03 -0.66 26.12
CA ALA A 164 0.05 -2.09 25.93
C ALA A 164 0.20 -2.82 27.26
N LYS A 165 -0.54 -3.92 27.44
CA LYS A 165 -0.45 -4.76 28.65
C LYS A 165 0.91 -5.50 28.74
N THR A 166 1.36 -6.02 27.61
CA THR A 166 2.61 -6.78 27.53
C THR A 166 3.18 -6.67 26.11
N ILE A 167 4.48 -6.50 26.00
CA ILE A 167 5.24 -6.52 24.75
C ILE A 167 6.16 -7.73 24.74
N CYS A 168 5.82 -8.70 23.91
CA CYS A 168 6.61 -9.92 23.73
C CYS A 168 7.65 -9.69 22.62
N THR A 169 8.91 -9.98 22.90
CA THR A 169 10.00 -9.87 21.92
C THR A 169 10.88 -11.11 21.95
N ASP A 170 11.77 -11.24 20.97
CA ASP A 170 12.88 -12.16 21.01
C ASP A 170 13.95 -11.71 22.06
N ARG A 171 15.08 -12.45 22.12
CA ARG A 171 16.18 -12.17 23.05
C ARG A 171 17.12 -11.05 22.57
N LEU A 172 16.72 -10.20 21.61
CA LEU A 172 17.57 -9.09 21.17
C LEU A 172 17.82 -8.11 22.32
N LYS A 173 19.11 -7.91 22.65
CA LYS A 173 19.53 -7.08 23.79
C LYS A 173 19.00 -5.64 23.75
N ASN A 174 18.77 -5.09 22.55
CA ASN A 174 18.29 -3.73 22.36
C ASN A 174 16.92 -3.47 23.01
N TYR A 175 16.03 -4.47 23.07
CA TYR A 175 14.69 -4.30 23.64
C TYR A 175 14.73 -4.05 25.15
N LYS A 176 15.73 -4.58 25.88
CA LYS A 176 15.90 -4.31 27.31
C LYS A 176 16.11 -2.85 27.66
N PHE A 177 16.63 -2.05 26.69
CA PHE A 177 16.85 -0.62 26.86
C PHE A 177 15.70 0.24 26.35
N LEU A 178 14.72 -0.37 25.65
CA LEU A 178 13.63 0.35 24.99
C LEU A 178 12.28 0.10 25.67
N ILE A 179 12.13 -1.00 26.38
CA ILE A 179 10.87 -1.44 27.00
C ILE A 179 11.10 -1.58 28.49
N ASP A 180 10.18 -1.01 29.28
CA ASP A 180 10.18 -1.19 30.73
C ASP A 180 10.05 -2.69 31.09
N GLU A 181 10.79 -3.15 32.08
CA GLU A 181 10.82 -4.56 32.51
C GLU A 181 9.43 -5.10 32.87
N ARG A 182 8.55 -4.24 33.40
CA ARG A 182 7.17 -4.58 33.76
C ARG A 182 6.30 -4.92 32.55
N LEU A 183 6.58 -4.31 31.41
CA LEU A 183 5.86 -4.51 30.16
C LEU A 183 6.52 -5.54 29.25
N HIS A 184 7.81 -5.80 29.46
CA HIS A 184 8.62 -6.63 28.58
C HIS A 184 8.51 -8.12 28.94
N SER A 185 8.24 -8.96 27.95
CA SER A 185 8.18 -10.41 28.12
C SER A 185 9.04 -11.12 27.09
N VAL A 186 10.01 -11.90 27.57
CA VAL A 186 10.90 -12.75 26.73
C VAL A 186 10.68 -14.21 27.13
N LYS A 187 9.51 -14.74 26.81
CA LYS A 187 9.14 -16.13 27.13
C LYS A 187 9.35 -17.03 25.91
N ARG A 188 9.68 -18.30 26.15
CA ARG A 188 9.65 -19.33 25.11
C ARG A 188 8.24 -19.36 24.51
N PHE A 189 8.14 -19.38 23.20
CA PHE A 189 6.89 -19.30 22.44
C PHE A 189 6.09 -17.98 22.57
N GLY A 190 6.69 -16.93 23.16
CA GLY A 190 6.06 -15.61 23.27
C GLY A 190 5.87 -14.89 21.94
N THR A 191 6.61 -15.28 20.89
CA THR A 191 6.68 -14.67 19.55
C THR A 191 6.19 -15.59 18.43
N ASN A 192 5.46 -16.65 18.74
CA ASN A 192 5.06 -17.65 17.73
C ASN A 192 4.17 -17.10 16.62
N HIS A 193 3.25 -16.17 16.94
CA HIS A 193 2.33 -15.61 15.94
C HIS A 193 3.06 -14.70 14.96
N ILE A 194 4.00 -13.88 15.46
CA ILE A 194 4.77 -12.99 14.61
C ILE A 194 5.77 -13.78 13.75
N GLU A 195 6.38 -14.86 14.27
CA GLU A 195 7.24 -15.76 13.49
C GLU A 195 6.45 -16.42 12.34
N ARG A 196 5.23 -16.90 12.63
CA ARG A 196 4.34 -17.42 11.60
C ARG A 196 3.93 -16.33 10.59
N LYS A 197 3.69 -15.11 11.07
CA LYS A 197 3.43 -13.97 10.20
C LYS A 197 4.61 -13.63 9.30
N ASN A 198 5.85 -13.76 9.81
CA ASN A 198 7.07 -13.62 9.02
C ASN A 198 7.11 -14.60 7.83
N LEU A 199 6.73 -15.85 8.06
CA LEU A 199 6.63 -16.86 7.01
C LEU A 199 5.58 -16.44 5.96
N THR A 200 4.39 -16.07 6.40
CA THR A 200 3.30 -15.60 5.52
C THR A 200 3.74 -14.39 4.69
N LEU A 201 4.40 -13.40 5.31
CA LEU A 201 4.89 -12.21 4.62
C LEU A 201 5.93 -12.55 3.54
N ARG A 202 6.83 -13.49 3.81
CA ARG A 202 7.82 -13.93 2.82
C ARG A 202 7.18 -14.71 1.68
N THR A 203 6.17 -15.51 1.95
CA THR A 203 5.44 -16.26 0.93
C THR A 203 4.64 -15.32 0.03
N ALA A 204 3.88 -14.40 0.61
CA ALA A 204 3.06 -13.45 -0.13
C ALA A 204 3.90 -12.39 -0.86
N LEU A 205 4.86 -11.77 -0.17
CA LEU A 205 5.67 -10.70 -0.71
C LEU A 205 7.09 -11.18 -1.05
N LYS A 206 7.31 -11.68 -2.26
CA LYS A 206 8.62 -12.20 -2.73
C LYS A 206 9.79 -11.25 -2.49
N ARG A 207 9.53 -9.93 -2.36
CA ARG A 207 10.54 -8.90 -2.03
C ARG A 207 11.12 -9.02 -0.61
N LEU A 208 10.45 -9.74 0.27
CA LEU A 208 10.88 -9.97 1.66
C LEU A 208 11.64 -11.28 1.84
N ASN A 209 11.77 -12.11 0.81
CA ASN A 209 12.52 -13.35 0.86
C ASN A 209 14.01 -13.10 1.06
N ARG A 210 14.68 -13.94 1.87
CA ARG A 210 16.11 -13.81 2.19
C ARG A 210 17.03 -13.87 0.97
N LYS A 211 16.73 -14.75 0.00
CA LYS A 211 17.52 -14.94 -1.23
C LYS A 211 16.80 -14.36 -2.46
N THR A 212 16.01 -13.31 -2.29
CA THR A 212 15.24 -12.75 -3.41
C THR A 212 16.13 -12.01 -4.42
N ILE A 213 15.70 -12.05 -5.68
CA ILE A 213 16.14 -11.12 -6.73
C ILE A 213 15.09 -10.01 -6.94
N CYS A 214 13.92 -10.14 -6.29
CA CYS A 214 12.76 -9.23 -6.45
C CYS A 214 12.75 -8.09 -5.41
N PHE A 215 13.90 -7.73 -4.84
CA PHE A 215 13.98 -6.67 -3.83
C PHE A 215 13.51 -5.30 -4.34
N SER A 216 13.07 -4.46 -3.43
CA SER A 216 12.60 -3.11 -3.74
C SER A 216 13.77 -2.20 -4.14
N LYS A 217 13.58 -1.40 -5.19
CA LYS A 217 14.58 -0.41 -5.62
C LYS A 217 14.51 0.90 -4.84
N SER A 218 13.42 1.15 -4.12
CA SER A 218 13.18 2.37 -3.33
C SER A 218 12.57 2.03 -1.97
N MET A 219 13.04 2.71 -0.93
CA MET A 219 12.48 2.64 0.41
C MET A 219 11.01 3.09 0.43
N VAL A 220 10.71 4.19 -0.24
CA VAL A 220 9.34 4.75 -0.31
C VAL A 220 8.37 3.72 -0.91
N VAL A 221 8.78 3.04 -1.99
CA VAL A 221 7.94 1.99 -2.61
C VAL A 221 7.79 0.78 -1.69
N LEU A 222 8.85 0.38 -0.96
CA LEU A 222 8.75 -0.71 0.01
C LEU A 222 7.74 -0.39 1.11
N VAL A 223 7.88 0.76 1.75
CA VAL A 223 6.96 1.23 2.80
C VAL A 223 5.53 1.35 2.27
N SER A 224 5.34 1.89 1.06
CA SER A 224 4.01 2.02 0.45
C SER A 224 3.33 0.66 0.22
N ILE A 225 4.07 -0.33 -0.25
CA ILE A 225 3.55 -1.68 -0.46
C ILE A 225 3.21 -2.35 0.88
N LEU A 226 4.05 -2.15 1.91
CA LEU A 226 3.78 -2.68 3.25
C LEU A 226 2.52 -2.04 3.86
N LYS A 227 2.34 -0.72 3.73
CA LYS A 227 1.12 -0.04 4.17
C LYS A 227 -0.13 -0.62 3.52
N ILE A 228 -0.11 -0.78 2.20
CA ILE A 228 -1.23 -1.38 1.46
C ILE A 228 -1.48 -2.82 1.91
N TYR A 229 -0.42 -3.60 2.09
CA TYR A 229 -0.55 -5.00 2.49
C TYR A 229 -1.09 -5.19 3.91
N PHE A 230 -0.69 -4.32 4.84
CA PHE A 230 -1.04 -4.43 6.25
C PHE A 230 -2.39 -3.79 6.59
N TRP A 231 -2.71 -2.67 5.98
CA TRP A 231 -3.76 -1.76 6.47
C TRP A 231 -4.87 -1.43 5.43
N CYS A 232 -4.85 -2.00 4.22
CA CYS A 232 -5.96 -2.06 3.29
C CYS A 232 -6.60 -3.47 3.33
#